data_66b4342d9f087a25445fc2922c1532be
#
_entry.id   66b4342d9f087a25445fc2922c1532be
#
_cell.length_a   1.000
_cell.length_b   1.000
_cell.length_c   1.000
_cell.angle_alpha   90.00
_cell.angle_beta   90.00
_cell.angle_gamma   90.00
#
_symmetry.space_group_name_H-M   'P 1'
#
loop_
_entity.id
_entity.type
_entity.pdbx_description
1 polymer ?
#
loop_
_entity_poly.entity_id
_entity_poly.type
_entity_poly.pdbx_seq_one_letter_code
_entity_poly.pdbx_strand_id
1 'polypeptide(L)'
;MKHVLLFIALILMAAAAVADPTALAAINAERDAQNRAPLIYDSTLEAAARAHAQDMATAGFFAHTGSDGSDIGQRLDRVGYRYCFGAENIAAGQRSLAEVMTSWMGSRGHRRNILHRKAQAVGLARGPGNLWVMVLAAPC
;
A
#
# COMPACT_ATOMS: atom_id res chain seq x y z
N MET A 1 -9.82 35.84 44.84
CA MET A 1 -8.81 35.02 44.19
C MET A 1 -9.49 34.33 43.00
N LYS A 2 -9.21 34.76 41.76
CA LYS A 2 -9.84 34.21 40.55
C LYS A 2 -8.89 33.19 39.94
N HIS A 3 -9.25 31.92 39.91
CA HIS A 3 -8.51 30.85 39.27
C HIS A 3 -8.77 30.90 37.75
N VAL A 4 -7.74 31.28 36.97
CA VAL A 4 -7.75 31.17 35.51
C VAL A 4 -7.34 29.72 35.15
N LEU A 5 -8.28 28.93 34.66
CA LEU A 5 -8.02 27.65 34.10
C LEU A 5 -7.51 27.81 32.68
N LEU A 6 -6.23 27.53 32.49
CA LEU A 6 -5.57 27.53 31.17
C LEU A 6 -5.88 26.18 30.48
N PHE A 7 -6.77 26.18 29.48
CA PHE A 7 -6.99 25.03 28.62
C PHE A 7 -5.86 24.96 27.58
N ILE A 8 -4.94 24.01 27.76
CA ILE A 8 -3.96 23.67 26.72
C ILE A 8 -4.65 22.78 25.70
N ALA A 9 -4.98 23.35 24.55
CA ALA A 9 -5.45 22.56 23.39
C ALA A 9 -4.28 21.77 22.81
N LEU A 10 -4.29 20.46 22.98
CA LEU A 10 -3.34 19.55 22.36
C LEU A 10 -3.71 19.41 20.88
N ILE A 11 -3.01 20.15 20.01
CA ILE A 11 -3.16 19.98 18.56
C ILE A 11 -2.44 18.70 18.18
N LEU A 12 -3.19 17.60 17.96
CA LEU A 12 -2.68 16.41 17.30
C LEU A 12 -2.40 16.79 15.83
N MET A 13 -1.15 17.07 15.50
CA MET A 13 -0.72 17.09 14.11
C MET A 13 -0.74 15.65 13.58
N ALA A 14 -1.75 15.31 12.79
CA ALA A 14 -1.72 14.11 11.99
C ALA A 14 -0.55 14.25 11.02
N ALA A 15 0.51 13.46 11.23
CA ALA A 15 1.60 13.36 10.26
C ALA A 15 0.98 12.82 8.96
N ALA A 16 0.92 13.64 7.93
CA ALA A 16 0.60 13.19 6.60
C ALA A 16 1.62 12.11 6.24
N ALA A 17 1.14 10.91 5.93
CA ALA A 17 1.99 9.85 5.43
C ALA A 17 2.64 10.36 4.13
N VAL A 18 3.92 10.71 4.21
CA VAL A 18 4.70 11.12 3.04
C VAL A 18 4.91 9.86 2.23
N ALA A 19 4.41 9.85 1.00
CA ALA A 19 4.71 8.80 0.04
C ALA A 19 6.22 8.52 0.05
N ASP A 20 6.63 7.25 0.20
CA ASP A 20 8.05 6.91 0.13
C ASP A 20 8.53 7.06 -1.32
N PRO A 21 9.25 8.15 -1.66
CA PRO A 21 9.70 8.40 -3.03
C PRO A 21 10.65 7.32 -3.52
N THR A 22 11.33 6.63 -2.59
CA THR A 22 12.24 5.52 -2.89
C THR A 22 11.47 4.31 -3.39
N ALA A 23 10.31 4.03 -2.80
CA ALA A 23 9.46 2.92 -3.20
C ALA A 23 8.91 3.12 -4.62
N LEU A 24 8.38 4.31 -4.92
CA LEU A 24 7.88 4.64 -6.26
C LEU A 24 9.01 4.56 -7.31
N ALA A 25 10.19 5.08 -6.99
CA ALA A 25 11.35 5.04 -7.87
C ALA A 25 11.79 3.59 -8.17
N ALA A 26 11.84 2.73 -7.16
CA ALA A 26 12.18 1.31 -7.32
C ALA A 26 11.17 0.57 -8.21
N ILE A 27 9.88 0.79 -7.99
CA ILE A 27 8.81 0.17 -8.78
C ILE A 27 8.88 0.65 -10.23
N ASN A 28 9.07 1.95 -10.45
CA ASN A 28 9.13 2.52 -11.79
C ASN A 28 10.42 2.14 -12.54
N ALA A 29 11.53 1.90 -11.86
CA ALA A 29 12.74 1.37 -12.47
C ALA A 29 12.52 -0.04 -13.07
N GLU A 30 11.81 -0.92 -12.34
CA GLU A 30 11.43 -2.25 -12.85
C GLU A 30 10.48 -2.15 -14.06
N ARG A 31 9.57 -1.19 -14.02
CA ARG A 31 8.64 -0.96 -15.14
C ARG A 31 9.33 -0.40 -16.37
N ASP A 32 10.22 0.58 -16.21
CA ASP A 32 10.99 1.18 -17.28
C ASP A 32 11.87 0.13 -17.99
N ALA A 33 12.55 -0.72 -17.22
CA ALA A 33 13.36 -1.83 -17.76
C ALA A 33 12.56 -2.81 -18.64
N GLN A 34 11.23 -2.77 -18.57
CA GLN A 34 10.32 -3.60 -19.37
C GLN A 34 9.41 -2.78 -20.29
N ASN A 35 9.77 -1.53 -20.58
CA ASN A 35 9.01 -0.60 -21.43
C ASN A 35 7.54 -0.48 -20.99
N ARG A 36 7.31 -0.29 -19.69
CA ARG A 36 6.01 0.01 -19.10
C ARG A 36 5.95 1.46 -18.66
N ALA A 37 4.82 2.11 -18.90
CA ALA A 37 4.60 3.47 -18.40
C ALA A 37 4.79 3.53 -16.87
N PRO A 38 5.37 4.61 -16.34
CA PRO A 38 5.54 4.79 -14.90
C PRO A 38 4.19 4.88 -14.21
N LEU A 39 4.14 4.43 -12.95
CA LEU A 39 3.00 4.61 -12.06
C LEU A 39 3.13 5.94 -11.32
N ILE A 40 1.99 6.50 -10.94
CA ILE A 40 1.93 7.57 -9.94
C ILE A 40 1.69 6.97 -8.55
N TYR A 41 2.20 7.62 -7.51
CA TYR A 41 1.88 7.22 -6.14
C TYR A 41 0.50 7.76 -5.75
N ASP A 42 -0.32 6.93 -5.10
CA ASP A 42 -1.66 7.28 -4.66
C ASP A 42 -1.85 6.95 -3.18
N SER A 43 -2.08 7.98 -2.38
CA SER A 43 -2.26 7.84 -0.92
C SER A 43 -3.53 7.09 -0.54
N THR A 44 -4.54 7.07 -1.41
CA THR A 44 -5.77 6.29 -1.19
C THR A 44 -5.49 4.80 -1.34
N LEU A 45 -4.67 4.42 -2.34
CA LEU A 45 -4.20 3.05 -2.50
C LEU A 45 -3.27 2.64 -1.35
N GLU A 46 -2.41 3.55 -0.87
CA GLU A 46 -1.61 3.29 0.33
C GLU A 46 -2.48 3.03 1.55
N ALA A 47 -3.57 3.79 1.74
CA ALA A 47 -4.49 3.59 2.85
C ALA A 47 -5.13 2.18 2.80
N ALA A 48 -5.55 1.70 1.63
CA ALA A 48 -6.04 0.34 1.45
C ALA A 48 -4.98 -0.71 1.76
N ALA A 49 -3.75 -0.51 1.28
CA ALA A 49 -2.61 -1.39 1.56
C ALA A 49 -2.29 -1.45 3.06
N ARG A 50 -2.26 -0.30 3.72
CA ARG A 50 -2.00 -0.18 5.16
C ARG A 50 -3.06 -0.87 6.00
N ALA A 51 -4.33 -0.68 5.66
CA ALA A 51 -5.44 -1.32 6.37
C ALA A 51 -5.34 -2.85 6.27
N HIS A 52 -5.00 -3.41 5.10
CA HIS A 52 -4.85 -4.85 4.93
C HIS A 52 -3.62 -5.41 5.65
N ALA A 53 -2.47 -4.70 5.61
CA ALA A 53 -1.30 -5.08 6.38
C ALA A 53 -1.58 -5.11 7.89
N GLN A 54 -2.32 -4.12 8.40
CA GLN A 54 -2.73 -4.06 9.79
C GLN A 54 -3.72 -5.17 10.15
N ASP A 55 -4.67 -5.49 9.27
CA ASP A 55 -5.62 -6.58 9.45
C ASP A 55 -4.90 -7.93 9.56
N MET A 56 -3.99 -8.23 8.65
CA MET A 56 -3.15 -9.43 8.70
C MET A 56 -2.36 -9.53 10.02
N ALA A 57 -1.77 -8.42 10.46
CA ALA A 57 -1.01 -8.39 11.72
C ALA A 57 -1.88 -8.61 12.94
N THR A 58 -3.05 -7.96 13.01
CA THR A 58 -3.94 -8.01 14.16
C THR A 58 -4.65 -9.35 14.29
N ALA A 59 -5.13 -9.91 13.18
CA ALA A 59 -5.86 -11.17 13.16
C ALA A 59 -4.96 -12.40 12.99
N GLY A 60 -3.66 -12.21 12.76
CA GLY A 60 -2.67 -13.30 12.73
C GLY A 60 -2.80 -14.22 11.52
N PHE A 61 -3.00 -13.66 10.32
CA PHE A 61 -3.08 -14.42 9.08
C PHE A 61 -2.21 -13.80 7.97
N PHE A 62 -2.03 -14.55 6.88
CA PHE A 62 -1.34 -14.08 5.68
C PHE A 62 -2.10 -14.55 4.43
N ALA A 63 -2.93 -13.69 3.87
CA ALA A 63 -3.77 -14.00 2.70
C ALA A 63 -4.22 -12.71 2.00
N HIS A 64 -4.65 -12.84 0.74
CA HIS A 64 -5.30 -11.74 0.01
C HIS A 64 -6.71 -11.44 0.52
N THR A 65 -7.41 -12.44 1.04
CA THR A 65 -8.72 -12.26 1.66
C THR A 65 -8.56 -11.69 3.06
N GLY A 66 -9.25 -10.62 3.37
CA GLY A 66 -9.25 -9.99 4.70
C GLY A 66 -9.94 -10.83 5.78
N SER A 67 -9.72 -10.50 7.05
CA SER A 67 -10.35 -11.19 8.20
C SER A 67 -11.88 -11.15 8.17
N ASP A 68 -12.44 -10.16 7.49
CA ASP A 68 -13.88 -9.96 7.27
C ASP A 68 -14.39 -10.57 5.94
N GLY A 69 -13.54 -11.31 5.23
CA GLY A 69 -13.85 -11.92 3.94
C GLY A 69 -13.70 -10.99 2.74
N SER A 70 -13.22 -9.75 2.94
CA SER A 70 -13.08 -8.79 1.84
C SER A 70 -11.97 -9.17 0.87
N ASP A 71 -12.22 -8.94 -0.42
CA ASP A 71 -11.22 -8.94 -1.47
C ASP A 71 -10.61 -7.54 -1.70
N ILE A 72 -9.64 -7.44 -2.62
CA ILE A 72 -9.00 -6.16 -2.95
C ILE A 72 -10.01 -5.13 -3.49
N GLY A 73 -10.98 -5.55 -4.31
CA GLY A 73 -12.00 -4.66 -4.86
C GLY A 73 -12.84 -4.01 -3.77
N GLN A 74 -13.34 -4.80 -2.84
CA GLN A 74 -14.10 -4.31 -1.70
C GLN A 74 -13.27 -3.37 -0.80
N ARG A 75 -11.97 -3.64 -0.64
CA ARG A 75 -11.09 -2.73 0.10
C ARG A 75 -10.83 -1.41 -0.63
N LEU A 76 -10.75 -1.43 -1.97
CA LEU A 76 -10.67 -0.20 -2.78
C LEU A 76 -11.96 0.62 -2.68
N ASP A 77 -13.12 -0.01 -2.73
CA ASP A 77 -14.41 0.67 -2.57
C ASP A 77 -14.52 1.35 -1.20
N ARG A 78 -14.04 0.72 -0.13
CA ARG A 78 -14.05 1.28 1.24
C ARG A 78 -13.23 2.56 1.39
N VAL A 79 -12.15 2.68 0.65
CA VAL A 79 -11.34 3.91 0.63
C VAL A 79 -11.81 4.91 -0.41
N GLY A 80 -12.90 4.63 -1.12
CA GLY A 80 -13.49 5.50 -2.12
C GLY A 80 -12.73 5.56 -3.45
N TYR A 81 -11.89 4.55 -3.74
CA TYR A 81 -11.16 4.47 -5.01
C TYR A 81 -12.00 3.74 -6.06
N ARG A 82 -12.55 4.49 -7.01
CA ARG A 82 -13.28 3.91 -8.17
C ARG A 82 -12.28 3.35 -9.18
N TYR A 83 -12.24 2.04 -9.31
CA TYR A 83 -11.25 1.34 -10.11
C TYR A 83 -11.89 0.56 -11.26
N CYS A 84 -11.20 0.54 -12.40
CA CYS A 84 -11.45 -0.37 -13.51
C CYS A 84 -10.39 -1.50 -13.60
N PHE A 85 -9.29 -1.35 -12.87
CA PHE A 85 -8.26 -2.36 -12.68
C PHE A 85 -7.74 -2.30 -11.24
N GLY A 86 -7.58 -3.46 -10.61
CA GLY A 86 -6.97 -3.61 -9.28
C GLY A 86 -6.16 -4.89 -9.18
N ALA A 87 -4.99 -4.83 -8.55
CA ALA A 87 -4.15 -5.97 -8.25
C ALA A 87 -3.41 -5.75 -6.92
N GLU A 88 -3.02 -6.83 -6.28
CA GLU A 88 -2.37 -6.79 -4.98
C GLU A 88 -1.18 -7.75 -4.94
N ASN A 89 -0.07 -7.31 -4.37
CA ASN A 89 1.04 -8.15 -3.96
C ASN A 89 1.17 -8.06 -2.44
N ILE A 90 1.33 -9.22 -1.79
CA ILE A 90 1.62 -9.30 -0.37
C ILE A 90 2.93 -10.06 -0.14
N ALA A 91 3.65 -9.71 0.92
CA ALA A 91 4.86 -10.41 1.35
C ALA A 91 5.02 -10.31 2.88
N ALA A 92 5.77 -11.23 3.46
CA ALA A 92 6.02 -11.27 4.90
C ALA A 92 7.48 -11.60 5.19
N GLY A 93 8.07 -10.88 6.16
CA GLY A 93 9.41 -11.16 6.67
C GLY A 93 10.55 -10.36 6.04
N GLN A 94 10.37 -9.76 4.87
CA GLN A 94 11.41 -8.93 4.24
C GLN A 94 11.65 -7.69 5.09
N ARG A 95 12.94 -7.39 5.34
CA ARG A 95 13.34 -6.31 6.25
C ARG A 95 13.59 -4.98 5.56
N SER A 96 13.60 -4.97 4.23
CA SER A 96 13.84 -3.77 3.43
C SER A 96 13.00 -3.75 2.16
N LEU A 97 12.87 -2.55 1.57
CA LEU A 97 12.25 -2.36 0.26
C LEU A 97 12.97 -3.18 -0.82
N ALA A 98 14.31 -3.21 -0.80
CA ALA A 98 15.10 -3.96 -1.76
C ALA A 98 14.81 -5.47 -1.68
N GLU A 99 14.71 -6.03 -0.48
CA GLU A 99 14.38 -7.44 -0.28
C GLU A 99 12.98 -7.79 -0.79
N VAL A 100 11.96 -6.97 -0.46
CA VAL A 100 10.59 -7.26 -0.90
C VAL A 100 10.44 -7.09 -2.42
N MET A 101 11.07 -6.10 -3.02
CA MET A 101 11.07 -5.93 -4.48
C MET A 101 11.77 -7.09 -5.19
N THR A 102 12.90 -7.56 -4.69
CA THR A 102 13.59 -8.76 -5.20
C THR A 102 12.68 -9.99 -5.12
N SER A 103 12.02 -10.19 -3.99
CA SER A 103 11.07 -11.29 -3.79
C SER A 103 9.91 -11.23 -4.79
N TRP A 104 9.29 -10.07 -4.94
CA TRP A 104 8.16 -9.92 -5.86
C TRP A 104 8.55 -10.04 -7.33
N MET A 105 9.69 -9.46 -7.73
CA MET A 105 10.17 -9.57 -9.11
C MET A 105 10.65 -10.98 -9.46
N GLY A 106 11.09 -11.76 -8.48
CA GLY A 106 11.42 -13.18 -8.62
C GLY A 106 10.19 -14.11 -8.73
N SER A 107 9.00 -13.64 -8.36
CA SER A 107 7.74 -14.40 -8.40
C SER A 107 6.92 -14.03 -9.63
N ARG A 108 6.59 -15.01 -10.47
CA ARG A 108 5.86 -14.79 -11.74
C ARG A 108 4.54 -14.02 -11.55
N GLY A 109 3.76 -14.34 -10.52
CA GLY A 109 2.47 -13.70 -10.25
C GLY A 109 2.64 -12.25 -9.81
N HIS A 110 3.51 -12.01 -8.84
CA HIS A 110 3.78 -10.67 -8.31
C HIS A 110 4.43 -9.76 -9.36
N ARG A 111 5.41 -10.28 -10.09
CA ARG A 111 6.04 -9.56 -11.21
C ARG A 111 5.02 -9.16 -12.28
N ARG A 112 4.09 -10.04 -12.63
CA ARG A 112 3.02 -9.73 -13.59
C ARG A 112 2.16 -8.56 -13.12
N ASN A 113 1.85 -8.47 -11.85
CA ASN A 113 1.09 -7.36 -11.28
C ASN A 113 1.88 -6.05 -11.38
N ILE A 114 3.16 -6.05 -10.95
CA ILE A 114 4.03 -4.85 -11.01
C ILE A 114 4.17 -4.34 -12.46
N LEU A 115 4.28 -5.25 -13.43
CA LEU A 115 4.47 -4.93 -14.84
C LEU A 115 3.17 -4.83 -15.64
N HIS A 116 2.02 -4.85 -14.97
CA HIS A 116 0.72 -4.86 -15.65
C HIS A 116 0.50 -3.56 -16.43
N ARG A 117 0.09 -3.70 -17.71
CA ARG A 117 -0.07 -2.54 -18.62
C ARG A 117 -1.21 -1.61 -18.23
N LYS A 118 -2.25 -2.14 -17.58
CA LYS A 118 -3.40 -1.34 -17.13
C LYS A 118 -3.14 -0.56 -15.86
N ALA A 119 -2.11 -0.93 -15.07
CA ALA A 119 -1.81 -0.22 -13.83
C ALA A 119 -1.34 1.21 -14.13
N GLN A 120 -1.89 2.18 -13.42
CA GLN A 120 -1.58 3.61 -13.53
C GLN A 120 -1.12 4.22 -12.20
N ALA A 121 -1.55 3.64 -11.09
CA ALA A 121 -1.24 4.12 -9.74
C ALA A 121 -0.83 2.97 -8.83
N VAL A 122 -0.08 3.30 -7.77
CA VAL A 122 0.38 2.36 -6.77
C VAL A 122 0.35 2.97 -5.38
N GLY A 123 0.00 2.15 -4.39
CA GLY A 123 0.19 2.40 -2.97
C GLY A 123 0.94 1.24 -2.32
N LEU A 124 1.86 1.54 -1.42
CA LEU A 124 2.67 0.55 -0.72
C LEU A 124 2.62 0.81 0.78
N ALA A 125 2.43 -0.24 1.57
CA ALA A 125 2.52 -0.19 3.03
C ALA A 125 3.36 -1.34 3.57
N ARG A 126 4.06 -1.06 4.67
CA ARG A 126 4.72 -2.04 5.52
C ARG A 126 4.07 -1.97 6.90
N GLY A 127 3.44 -3.04 7.30
CA GLY A 127 2.80 -3.20 8.60
C GLY A 127 3.68 -3.91 9.64
N PRO A 128 3.16 -4.09 10.86
CA PRO A 128 3.83 -4.84 11.92
C PRO A 128 4.22 -6.25 11.45
N GLY A 129 5.36 -6.77 11.95
CA GLY A 129 5.85 -8.09 11.56
C GLY A 129 6.42 -8.16 10.15
N ASN A 130 6.78 -7.03 9.57
CA ASN A 130 7.24 -6.95 8.17
C ASN A 130 6.22 -7.52 7.17
N LEU A 131 4.95 -7.22 7.38
CA LEU A 131 3.88 -7.50 6.43
C LEU A 131 3.84 -6.39 5.39
N TRP A 132 4.07 -6.74 4.14
CA TRP A 132 4.10 -5.81 3.02
C TRP A 132 2.85 -6.00 2.16
N VAL A 133 2.23 -4.90 1.79
CA VAL A 133 1.12 -4.87 0.85
C VAL A 133 1.37 -3.79 -0.20
N MET A 134 1.33 -4.17 -1.47
CA MET A 134 1.35 -3.27 -2.62
C MET A 134 0.01 -3.37 -3.34
N VAL A 135 -0.66 -2.26 -3.51
CA VAL A 135 -1.89 -2.16 -4.30
C VAL A 135 -1.59 -1.40 -5.58
N LEU A 136 -1.91 -2.02 -6.71
CA LEU A 136 -1.79 -1.40 -8.03
C LEU A 136 -3.19 -1.25 -8.63
N ALA A 137 -3.50 -0.09 -9.18
CA ALA A 137 -4.83 0.17 -9.72
C ALA A 137 -4.81 1.12 -10.92
N ALA A 138 -5.93 1.14 -11.63
CA ALA A 138 -6.27 2.20 -12.57
C ALA A 138 -7.69 2.68 -12.29
N PRO A 139 -7.94 3.99 -12.26
CA PRO A 139 -9.29 4.52 -12.13
C PRO A 139 -10.13 4.22 -13.39
N CYS A 140 -11.42 4.22 -13.22
CA CYS A 140 -12.33 4.25 -14.35
C CYS A 140 -12.36 5.68 -14.93
#